data_f9c5044778a606cc2da39b82747c693f
#
_entry.id   f9c5044778a606cc2da39b82747c693f
#
_cell.length_a   1.000
_cell.length_b   1.000
_cell.length_c   1.000
_cell.angle_alpha   90.00
_cell.angle_beta   90.00
_cell.angle_gamma   90.00
#
_symmetry.space_group_name_H-M   'P 1'
#
loop_
_entity.id
_entity.type
_entity.pdbx_description
1 polymer ?
#
loop_
_entity_poly.entity_id
_entity_poly.type
_entity_poly.pdbx_seq_one_letter_code
_entity_poly.pdbx_strand_id
1 'polypeptide(L)'
;MKSSFVKKFLSLVLASVMILTLVACGSKPSDNNNNTDSTAFPTKTMTIVCPYGAGGGTDLALQILAECGKDTFGQTINVENKTGGSGTVGLTEALNAAADGYTLGTCSVDLITLPLLGLAPAETTRDAFDPICVINGEPAA
;
A
#
# COMPACT_ATOMS: atom_id res chain seq x y z
N MET A 1 72.07 5.82 2.00
CA MET A 1 71.46 5.81 0.66
C MET A 1 70.32 4.78 0.46
N LYS A 2 70.06 3.81 1.35
CA LYS A 2 69.00 2.82 1.22
C LYS A 2 67.55 3.30 1.61
N SER A 3 67.44 4.29 2.50
CA SER A 3 66.16 4.76 3.01
C SER A 3 65.32 5.57 1.99
N SER A 4 65.93 6.28 1.10
CA SER A 4 65.24 7.11 0.09
C SER A 4 64.63 6.28 -1.04
N PHE A 5 65.26 5.15 -1.35
CA PHE A 5 64.77 4.24 -2.42
C PHE A 5 63.54 3.50 -1.97
N VAL A 6 63.51 3.06 -0.71
CA VAL A 6 62.35 2.35 -0.15
C VAL A 6 61.14 3.26 -0.04
N LYS A 7 61.34 4.52 0.36
CA LYS A 7 60.22 5.50 0.43
C LYS A 7 59.63 5.83 -0.94
N LYS A 8 60.45 5.92 -1.98
CA LYS A 8 59.98 6.16 -3.35
C LYS A 8 59.27 4.94 -3.93
N PHE A 9 59.75 3.73 -3.60
CA PHE A 9 59.10 2.48 -4.04
C PHE A 9 57.74 2.27 -3.34
N LEU A 10 57.68 2.57 -2.04
CA LEU A 10 56.44 2.47 -1.27
C LEU A 10 55.40 3.51 -1.76
N SER A 11 55.83 4.70 -2.14
CA SER A 11 54.94 5.73 -2.70
C SER A 11 54.39 5.36 -4.09
N LEU A 12 55.22 4.67 -4.91
CA LEU A 12 54.78 4.23 -6.25
C LEU A 12 53.76 3.06 -6.17
N VAL A 13 53.97 2.14 -5.23
CA VAL A 13 53.06 1.04 -4.96
C VAL A 13 51.71 1.52 -4.41
N LEU A 14 51.75 2.53 -3.50
CA LEU A 14 50.52 3.11 -2.93
C LEU A 14 49.72 3.86 -4.01
N ALA A 15 50.36 4.54 -4.93
CA ALA A 15 49.71 5.25 -6.04
C ALA A 15 49.04 4.27 -7.04
N SER A 16 49.70 3.13 -7.32
CA SER A 16 49.13 2.12 -8.23
C SER A 16 47.92 1.38 -7.67
N VAL A 17 47.84 1.20 -6.33
CA VAL A 17 46.69 0.61 -5.68
C VAL A 17 45.45 1.51 -5.71
N MET A 18 45.66 2.84 -5.64
CA MET A 18 44.53 3.78 -5.75
C MET A 18 43.94 3.87 -7.16
N ILE A 19 44.70 3.60 -8.20
CA ILE A 19 44.22 3.64 -9.58
C ILE A 19 43.38 2.43 -9.92
N LEU A 20 43.62 1.28 -9.29
CA LEU A 20 42.82 0.06 -9.52
C LEU A 20 41.42 0.11 -8.88
N THR A 21 41.17 1.00 -7.92
CA THR A 21 39.86 1.10 -7.26
C THR A 21 38.87 1.98 -8.01
N LEU A 22 39.31 2.79 -9.00
CA LEU A 22 38.41 3.65 -9.78
C LEU A 22 37.81 2.97 -11.02
N VAL A 23 38.24 1.76 -11.37
CA VAL A 23 37.70 1.05 -12.55
C VAL A 23 36.52 0.15 -12.20
N ALA A 24 36.18 0.00 -10.91
CA ALA A 24 35.05 -0.84 -10.46
C ALA A 24 33.67 -0.13 -10.48
N CYS A 25 33.61 1.16 -10.88
CA CYS A 25 32.34 1.87 -11.10
C CYS A 25 32.09 2.13 -12.60
N GLY A 26 32.35 1.14 -13.44
CA GLY A 26 31.81 1.09 -14.78
C GLY A 26 30.34 0.69 -14.69
N SER A 27 29.43 1.64 -14.74
CA SER A 27 28.00 1.41 -14.93
C SER A 27 27.80 0.61 -16.21
N LYS A 28 27.58 -0.69 -16.03
CA LYS A 28 27.02 -1.56 -17.04
C LYS A 28 25.66 -0.95 -17.41
N PRO A 29 25.36 -0.70 -18.70
CA PRO A 29 23.97 -0.44 -19.06
C PRO A 29 23.20 -1.68 -18.64
N SER A 30 22.34 -1.51 -17.63
CA SER A 30 21.39 -2.51 -17.25
C SER A 30 20.35 -2.51 -18.35
N ASP A 31 20.48 -3.45 -19.28
CA ASP A 31 19.35 -3.93 -20.04
C ASP A 31 18.38 -4.53 -19.02
N ASN A 32 17.59 -3.66 -18.43
CA ASN A 32 16.40 -4.04 -17.70
C ASN A 32 15.34 -4.54 -18.69
N ASN A 33 15.62 -5.69 -19.32
CA ASN A 33 14.59 -6.63 -19.69
C ASN A 33 14.18 -7.42 -18.43
N ASN A 34 13.78 -6.72 -17.40
CA ASN A 34 12.81 -7.24 -16.45
C ASN A 34 11.46 -7.24 -17.18
N ASN A 35 11.24 -8.25 -18.01
CA ASN A 35 9.96 -8.90 -18.11
C ASN A 35 9.70 -9.52 -16.72
N THR A 36 9.48 -8.70 -15.71
CA THR A 36 8.56 -9.03 -14.67
C THR A 36 7.24 -9.11 -15.41
N ASP A 37 6.77 -10.32 -15.61
CA ASP A 37 5.37 -10.62 -15.81
C ASP A 37 4.66 -10.12 -14.52
N SER A 38 4.57 -8.80 -14.41
CA SER A 38 3.70 -8.14 -13.47
C SER A 38 2.33 -8.46 -14.02
N THR A 39 1.75 -9.56 -13.54
CA THR A 39 0.32 -9.79 -13.66
C THR A 39 -0.31 -8.49 -13.22
N ALA A 40 -0.79 -7.72 -14.21
CA ALA A 40 -1.25 -6.35 -13.98
C ALA A 40 -2.37 -6.42 -12.94
N PHE A 41 -2.11 -5.91 -11.75
CA PHE A 41 -3.15 -5.80 -10.71
C PHE A 41 -4.14 -4.69 -11.13
N PRO A 42 -5.45 -4.95 -10.97
CA PRO A 42 -6.13 -6.18 -10.54
C PRO A 42 -6.39 -7.15 -11.71
N THR A 43 -6.36 -8.46 -11.45
CA THR A 43 -6.64 -9.52 -12.43
C THR A 43 -8.02 -10.14 -12.28
N LYS A 44 -8.74 -9.81 -11.22
CA LYS A 44 -10.08 -10.32 -10.89
C LYS A 44 -10.93 -9.20 -10.28
N THR A 45 -12.22 -9.45 -10.15
CA THR A 45 -13.17 -8.56 -9.48
C THR A 45 -12.69 -8.16 -8.09
N MET A 46 -12.87 -6.89 -7.76
CA MET A 46 -12.61 -6.32 -6.43
C MET A 46 -13.93 -6.14 -5.67
N THR A 47 -13.87 -6.12 -4.36
CA THR A 47 -15.03 -5.88 -3.50
C THR A 47 -14.77 -4.73 -2.54
N ILE A 48 -15.74 -3.83 -2.40
CA ILE A 48 -15.74 -2.79 -1.38
C ILE A 48 -16.82 -3.15 -0.35
N VAL A 49 -16.42 -3.40 0.87
CA VAL A 49 -17.34 -3.66 2.00
C VAL A 49 -17.82 -2.33 2.55
N CYS A 50 -19.14 -2.10 2.45
CA CYS A 50 -19.83 -0.93 3.00
C CYS A 50 -20.59 -1.35 4.26
N PRO A 51 -20.23 -0.85 5.46
CA PRO A 51 -20.89 -1.24 6.70
C PRO A 51 -22.27 -0.57 6.90
N TYR A 52 -22.73 0.18 5.91
CA TYR A 52 -23.98 0.94 5.95
C TYR A 52 -25.01 0.43 4.98
N GLY A 53 -26.28 0.85 5.18
CA GLY A 53 -27.40 0.41 4.36
C GLY A 53 -27.32 0.87 2.92
N ALA A 54 -27.82 0.05 2.03
CA ALA A 54 -27.94 0.35 0.61
C ALA A 54 -28.80 1.62 0.39
N GLY A 55 -28.40 2.45 -0.57
CA GLY A 55 -29.04 3.74 -0.88
C GLY A 55 -28.67 4.87 0.07
N GLY A 56 -27.86 4.62 1.10
CA GLY A 56 -27.29 5.65 1.95
C GLY A 56 -26.20 6.46 1.23
N GLY A 57 -25.84 7.62 1.77
CA GLY A 57 -24.85 8.52 1.15
C GLY A 57 -23.51 7.84 0.90
N THR A 58 -23.03 7.03 1.84
CA THR A 58 -21.79 6.26 1.69
C THR A 58 -21.91 5.22 0.58
N ASP A 59 -23.00 4.47 0.55
CA ASP A 59 -23.23 3.45 -0.47
C ASP A 59 -23.25 4.08 -1.88
N LEU A 60 -24.00 5.17 -2.05
CA LEU A 60 -24.06 5.89 -3.33
C LEU A 60 -22.69 6.41 -3.78
N ALA A 61 -21.90 6.97 -2.85
CA ALA A 61 -20.55 7.42 -3.15
C ALA A 61 -19.64 6.26 -3.59
N LEU A 62 -19.75 5.11 -2.93
CA LEU A 62 -18.98 3.92 -3.27
C LEU A 62 -19.40 3.31 -4.61
N GLN A 63 -20.68 3.33 -4.94
CA GLN A 63 -21.16 2.87 -6.23
C GLN A 63 -20.63 3.75 -7.37
N ILE A 64 -20.63 5.07 -7.19
CA ILE A 64 -20.01 5.99 -8.16
C ILE A 64 -18.52 5.71 -8.30
N LEU A 65 -17.82 5.53 -7.18
CA LEU A 65 -16.38 5.19 -7.18
C LEU A 65 -16.12 3.87 -7.91
N ALA A 66 -16.95 2.86 -7.65
CA ALA A 66 -16.84 1.55 -8.29
C ALA A 66 -17.06 1.62 -9.80
N GLU A 67 -18.04 2.40 -10.27
CA GLU A 67 -18.29 2.58 -11.70
C GLU A 67 -17.14 3.33 -12.39
N CYS A 68 -16.65 4.42 -11.80
CA CYS A 68 -15.48 5.14 -12.33
C CYS A 68 -14.21 4.28 -12.29
N GLY A 69 -14.03 3.49 -11.23
CA GLY A 69 -12.87 2.62 -11.04
C GLY A 69 -12.81 1.50 -12.07
N LYS A 70 -13.95 0.98 -12.51
CA LYS A 70 -14.03 -0.07 -13.53
C LYS A 70 -13.29 0.30 -14.81
N ASP A 71 -13.45 1.53 -15.28
CA ASP A 71 -12.79 2.01 -16.48
C ASP A 71 -11.27 2.13 -16.30
N THR A 72 -10.84 2.47 -15.10
CA THR A 72 -9.43 2.63 -14.75
C THR A 72 -8.71 1.29 -14.56
N PHE A 73 -9.34 0.38 -13.84
CA PHE A 73 -8.73 -0.91 -13.48
C PHE A 73 -9.05 -2.04 -14.49
N GLY A 74 -9.99 -1.83 -15.41
CA GLY A 74 -10.41 -2.87 -16.34
C GLY A 74 -11.10 -4.07 -15.69
N GLN A 75 -11.48 -3.95 -14.40
CA GLN A 75 -12.10 -5.01 -13.60
C GLN A 75 -13.36 -4.47 -12.92
N THR A 76 -14.31 -5.38 -12.69
CA THR A 76 -15.52 -5.02 -11.94
C THR A 76 -15.16 -4.76 -10.48
N ILE A 77 -15.78 -3.74 -9.89
CA ILE A 77 -15.71 -3.44 -8.47
C ILE A 77 -17.13 -3.57 -7.92
N ASN A 78 -17.33 -4.51 -6.99
CA ASN A 78 -18.62 -4.72 -6.34
C ASN A 78 -18.67 -3.96 -5.03
N VAL A 79 -19.82 -3.34 -4.74
CA VAL A 79 -20.10 -2.77 -3.42
C VAL A 79 -21.02 -3.73 -2.67
N GLU A 80 -20.56 -4.22 -1.52
CA GLU A 80 -21.34 -5.13 -0.66
C GLU A 80 -21.73 -4.44 0.63
N ASN A 81 -23.04 -4.29 0.86
CA ASN A 81 -23.55 -3.66 2.07
C ASN A 81 -23.66 -4.72 3.19
N LYS A 82 -22.79 -4.62 4.19
CA LYS A 82 -22.72 -5.54 5.36
C LYS A 82 -23.13 -4.78 6.61
N THR A 83 -24.45 -4.63 6.78
CA THR A 83 -25.03 -3.90 7.91
C THR A 83 -25.10 -4.74 9.18
N GLY A 84 -25.20 -4.08 10.32
CA GLY A 84 -25.39 -4.72 11.63
C GLY A 84 -24.39 -4.23 12.68
N GLY A 85 -24.80 -4.28 13.95
CA GLY A 85 -23.95 -3.87 15.08
C GLY A 85 -23.39 -2.47 14.96
N SER A 86 -24.17 -1.51 14.45
CA SER A 86 -23.70 -0.14 14.18
C SER A 86 -22.49 -0.07 13.23
N GLY A 87 -22.36 -0.99 12.27
CA GLY A 87 -21.26 -1.06 11.33
C GLY A 87 -20.20 -2.10 11.69
N THR A 88 -20.25 -2.69 12.88
CA THR A 88 -19.25 -3.67 13.35
C THR A 88 -19.14 -4.88 12.42
N VAL A 89 -20.27 -5.34 11.86
CA VAL A 89 -20.29 -6.52 10.98
C VAL A 89 -19.41 -6.28 9.75
N GLY A 90 -19.64 -5.17 9.04
CA GLY A 90 -18.86 -4.83 7.84
C GLY A 90 -17.39 -4.53 8.16
N LEU A 91 -17.11 -3.81 9.24
CA LEU A 91 -15.74 -3.54 9.68
C LEU A 91 -14.99 -4.83 10.01
N THR A 92 -15.63 -5.76 10.73
CA THR A 92 -15.01 -7.04 11.08
C THR A 92 -14.79 -7.92 9.84
N GLU A 93 -15.71 -7.90 8.88
CA GLU A 93 -15.53 -8.61 7.62
C GLU A 93 -14.33 -8.06 6.83
N ALA A 94 -14.22 -6.76 6.72
CA ALA A 94 -13.08 -6.12 6.05
C ALA A 94 -11.75 -6.42 6.77
N LEU A 95 -11.73 -6.40 8.10
CA LEU A 95 -10.55 -6.69 8.92
C LEU A 95 -10.07 -8.14 8.74
N ASN A 96 -10.99 -9.08 8.59
CA ASN A 96 -10.67 -10.52 8.42
C ASN A 96 -10.41 -10.92 6.96
N ALA A 97 -10.58 -10.01 6.01
CA ALA A 97 -10.29 -10.27 4.61
C ALA A 97 -8.79 -10.44 4.37
N ALA A 98 -8.45 -11.13 3.28
CA ALA A 98 -7.05 -11.25 2.87
C ALA A 98 -6.49 -9.87 2.48
N ALA A 99 -5.28 -9.57 2.94
CA ALA A 99 -4.58 -8.33 2.60
C ALA A 99 -3.92 -8.43 1.21
N ASP A 100 -4.72 -8.77 0.19
CA ASP A 100 -4.28 -8.95 -1.20
C ASP A 100 -4.72 -7.81 -2.13
N GLY A 101 -5.37 -6.78 -1.58
CA GLY A 101 -5.86 -5.62 -2.31
C GLY A 101 -7.19 -5.84 -3.03
N TYR A 102 -7.80 -7.02 -2.97
CA TYR A 102 -9.08 -7.30 -3.63
C TYR A 102 -10.31 -7.05 -2.77
N THR A 103 -10.13 -6.93 -1.45
CA THR A 103 -11.20 -6.54 -0.53
C THR A 103 -10.82 -5.25 0.15
N LEU A 104 -11.62 -4.23 -0.05
CA LEU A 104 -11.46 -2.90 0.53
C LEU A 104 -12.56 -2.68 1.56
N GLY A 105 -12.22 -2.17 2.73
CA GLY A 105 -13.18 -1.76 3.74
C GLY A 105 -13.42 -0.24 3.69
N THR A 106 -14.65 0.18 3.94
CA THR A 106 -14.95 1.58 4.21
C THR A 106 -15.28 1.78 5.67
N CYS A 107 -14.80 2.86 6.25
CA CYS A 107 -15.07 3.24 7.62
C CYS A 107 -15.23 4.76 7.73
N SER A 108 -15.86 5.17 8.81
CA SER A 108 -15.94 6.58 9.21
C SER A 108 -15.42 6.73 10.65
N VAL A 109 -16.00 7.62 11.40
CA VAL A 109 -15.72 7.78 12.84
C VAL A 109 -15.94 6.49 13.64
N ASP A 110 -16.70 5.55 13.11
CA ASP A 110 -17.02 4.26 13.74
C ASP A 110 -15.77 3.44 14.07
N LEU A 111 -14.73 3.54 13.25
CA LEU A 111 -13.45 2.87 13.50
C LEU A 111 -12.84 3.26 14.86
N ILE A 112 -13.15 4.45 15.34
CA ILE A 112 -12.65 4.95 16.64
C ILE A 112 -13.71 4.74 17.72
N THR A 113 -14.98 5.02 17.41
CA THR A 113 -16.05 5.05 18.43
C THR A 113 -16.51 3.66 18.85
N LEU A 114 -16.60 2.69 17.92
CA LEU A 114 -17.10 1.36 18.24
C LEU A 114 -16.23 0.60 19.27
N PRO A 115 -14.91 0.58 19.17
CA PRO A 115 -14.06 -0.04 20.21
C PRO A 115 -14.18 0.68 21.55
N LEU A 116 -14.26 2.01 21.56
CA LEU A 116 -14.41 2.80 22.79
C LEU A 116 -15.73 2.54 23.51
N LEU A 117 -16.78 2.23 22.75
CA LEU A 117 -18.09 1.88 23.28
C LEU A 117 -18.23 0.39 23.62
N GLY A 118 -17.20 -0.42 23.38
CA GLY A 118 -17.25 -1.87 23.58
C GLY A 118 -18.15 -2.59 22.58
N LEU A 119 -18.46 -1.98 21.44
CA LEU A 119 -19.31 -2.52 20.39
C LEU A 119 -18.51 -3.23 19.27
N ALA A 120 -17.21 -3.09 19.27
CA ALA A 120 -16.30 -3.82 18.40
C ALA A 120 -15.10 -4.34 19.20
N PRO A 121 -14.41 -5.40 18.72
CA PRO A 121 -13.17 -5.86 19.32
C PRO A 121 -12.16 -4.71 19.49
N ALA A 122 -11.39 -4.71 20.57
CA ALA A 122 -10.42 -3.66 20.88
C ALA A 122 -9.30 -3.56 19.82
N GLU A 123 -9.04 -4.64 19.12
CA GLU A 123 -8.11 -4.74 17.99
C GLU A 123 -8.65 -4.10 16.71
N THR A 124 -9.94 -3.78 16.62
CA THR A 124 -10.54 -3.04 15.51
C THR A 124 -10.17 -1.56 15.63
N THR A 125 -8.91 -1.27 15.41
CA THR A 125 -8.35 0.07 15.51
C THR A 125 -7.83 0.53 14.16
N ARG A 126 -7.48 1.82 14.08
CA ARG A 126 -6.85 2.39 12.90
C ARG A 126 -5.61 1.62 12.44
N ASP A 127 -4.86 1.05 13.36
CA ASP A 127 -3.61 0.33 13.07
C ASP A 127 -3.86 -1.08 12.50
N ALA A 128 -5.11 -1.53 12.50
CA ALA A 128 -5.53 -2.81 11.90
C ALA A 128 -5.83 -2.69 10.39
N PHE A 129 -5.81 -1.48 9.83
CA PHE A 129 -6.10 -1.20 8.43
C PHE A 129 -5.01 -0.35 7.80
N ASP A 130 -4.68 -0.64 6.56
CA ASP A 130 -3.84 0.22 5.74
C ASP A 130 -4.71 1.28 5.03
N PRO A 131 -4.67 2.55 5.45
CA PRO A 131 -5.52 3.58 4.87
C PRO A 131 -5.07 3.93 3.46
N ILE A 132 -6.00 3.93 2.50
CA ILE A 132 -5.74 4.25 1.10
C ILE A 132 -6.05 5.73 0.82
N CYS A 133 -7.26 6.16 1.10
CA CYS A 133 -7.68 7.55 0.85
C CYS A 133 -8.91 7.93 1.68
N VAL A 134 -9.18 9.23 1.71
CA VAL A 134 -10.43 9.78 2.23
C VAL A 134 -11.34 10.10 1.03
N ILE A 135 -12.52 9.47 0.99
CA ILE A 135 -13.49 9.66 -0.09
C ILE A 135 -14.32 10.91 0.14
N ASN A 136 -14.73 11.13 1.38
CA ASN A 136 -15.52 12.29 1.78
C ASN A 136 -15.12 12.77 3.19
N GLY A 137 -15.11 14.05 3.41
CA GLY A 137 -14.87 14.65 4.72
C GLY A 137 -15.89 15.77 4.96
N GLU A 138 -16.79 15.58 5.92
CA GLU A 138 -17.66 16.66 6.39
C GLU A 138 -17.00 17.32 7.60
N PRO A 139 -16.87 18.66 7.61
CA PRO A 139 -16.42 19.35 8.81
C PRO A 139 -17.45 19.13 9.91
N ALA A 140 -16.99 18.77 11.10
CA ALA A 140 -17.85 18.75 12.28
C ALA A 140 -18.36 20.18 12.53
N ALA A 141 -19.67 20.31 12.56
CA ALA A 141 -20.33 21.58 12.87
C ALA A 141 -20.24 21.86 14.37
#